data_8403c316a85671d5365f25c6bcd01c09
#
_entry.id   8403c316a85671d5365f25c6bcd01c09
#
_cell.length_a   1.000
_cell.length_b   1.000
_cell.length_c   1.000
_cell.angle_alpha   90.00
_cell.angle_beta   90.00
_cell.angle_gamma   90.00
#
_symmetry.space_group_name_H-M   'P 1'
#
loop_
_entity.id
_entity.type
_entity.pdbx_description
1 polymer ?
#
loop_
_entity_poly.entity_id
_entity_poly.type
_entity_poly.pdbx_seq_one_letter_code
_entity_poly.pdbx_strand_id
1 'polypeptide(L)'
;MRLLCGSQNVQKMWDMSLEIILNGDYIMEYDYMPQLREADENGYIGIRGYLNFFQDAATRHMHDFGKGNDTIPEQYGICWMYTKYRMHLVEETGFEHPVTINTWIEKMKTTAVTHQAIEITCNGKQAATGRLESCLVDMKAGHLTKPSCIDFPENAAVDRQLQLEPFTRLPKNADGTDEVYRYVIRYTDTDKNRHMTNLRYVNLLMDAFDGAFYEDRI
;
A
#
# COMPACT_ATOMS: atom_id res chain seq x y z
N MET A 1 33.72 -14.13 2.27
CA MET A 1 33.41 -12.69 2.09
C MET A 1 32.46 -12.29 3.19
N ARG A 2 32.90 -11.57 4.21
CA ARG A 2 32.06 -11.08 5.31
C ARG A 2 31.48 -9.72 4.87
N LEU A 3 30.18 -9.67 4.66
CA LEU A 3 29.44 -8.43 4.54
C LEU A 3 29.25 -7.85 5.95
N LEU A 4 30.00 -6.83 6.30
CA LEU A 4 29.73 -5.99 7.46
C LEU A 4 28.67 -4.97 7.03
N CYS A 5 27.41 -5.24 7.34
CA CYS A 5 26.34 -4.27 7.23
C CYS A 5 26.32 -3.43 8.51
N GLY A 6 26.84 -2.19 8.43
CA GLY A 6 26.74 -1.23 9.52
C GLY A 6 25.30 -0.74 9.65
N SER A 7 24.66 -1.07 10.76
CA SER A 7 23.25 -0.80 11.10
C SER A 7 22.87 0.68 11.28
N GLN A 8 23.76 1.62 11.01
CA GLN A 8 23.53 3.06 11.28
C GLN A 8 23.03 3.87 10.07
N ASN A 9 23.13 3.36 8.85
CA ASN A 9 22.73 4.13 7.65
C ASN A 9 21.33 3.82 7.12
N VAL A 10 20.67 2.77 7.57
CA VAL A 10 19.31 2.45 7.16
C VAL A 10 18.28 3.30 7.91
N GLN A 11 18.58 3.67 9.16
CA GLN A 11 17.71 4.50 10.00
C GLN A 11 17.57 5.94 9.47
N LYS A 12 18.60 6.48 8.82
CA LYS A 12 18.59 7.86 8.30
C LYS A 12 17.78 8.10 7.03
N MET A 13 17.38 7.06 6.32
CA MET A 13 16.53 7.20 5.13
C MET A 13 15.03 7.37 5.45
N TRP A 14 14.64 7.18 6.72
CA TRP A 14 13.23 7.16 7.17
C TRP A 14 12.94 8.18 8.28
N ASP A 15 13.85 9.13 8.54
CA ASP A 15 13.83 9.94 9.76
C ASP A 15 13.06 11.28 9.65
N MET A 16 12.14 11.41 8.68
CA MET A 16 11.25 12.58 8.65
C MET A 16 9.80 12.16 8.41
N SER A 17 9.17 11.60 9.43
CA SER A 17 7.72 11.65 9.52
C SER A 17 7.33 12.92 10.28
N LEU A 18 6.75 13.87 9.59
CA LEU A 18 6.11 15.03 10.22
C LEU A 18 4.65 14.68 10.49
N GLU A 19 4.27 14.55 11.74
CA GLU A 19 2.88 14.41 12.12
C GLU A 19 2.21 15.78 11.96
N ILE A 20 1.50 15.99 10.85
CA ILE A 20 0.72 17.20 10.63
C ILE A 20 -0.68 16.98 11.19
N ILE A 21 -0.93 17.46 12.39
CA ILE A 21 -2.28 17.56 12.96
C ILE A 21 -2.94 18.81 12.39
N LEU A 22 -3.59 18.71 11.25
CA LEU A 22 -4.43 19.76 10.69
C LEU A 22 -5.83 19.63 11.30
N ASN A 23 -6.22 20.59 12.13
CA ASN A 23 -7.55 20.65 12.77
C ASN A 23 -7.95 19.43 13.62
N GLY A 24 -6.98 18.71 14.19
CA GLY A 24 -7.23 17.49 14.96
C GLY A 24 -7.35 16.21 14.14
N ASP A 25 -7.13 16.27 12.84
CA ASP A 25 -7.14 15.12 11.95
C ASP A 25 -5.76 14.46 11.90
N TYR A 26 -5.73 13.13 11.99
CA TYR A 26 -4.50 12.34 11.84
C TYR A 26 -4.19 12.12 10.36
N ILE A 27 -3.41 13.05 9.78
CA ILE A 27 -2.84 12.92 8.44
C ILE A 27 -1.33 12.76 8.61
N MET A 28 -0.78 11.68 8.08
CA MET A 28 0.65 11.42 8.10
C MET A 28 1.27 11.85 6.78
N GLU A 29 2.42 12.51 6.86
CA GLU A 29 3.20 12.93 5.70
C GLU A 29 4.56 12.27 5.73
N TYR A 30 4.98 11.72 4.60
CA TYR A 30 6.28 11.08 4.42
C TYR A 30 6.96 11.62 3.17
N ASP A 31 8.20 12.03 3.28
CA ASP A 31 9.06 12.26 2.13
C ASP A 31 9.76 10.95 1.75
N TYR A 32 9.76 10.66 0.45
CA TYR A 32 10.38 9.47 -0.08
C TYR A 32 11.21 9.80 -1.33
N MET A 33 12.43 9.27 -1.38
CA MET A 33 13.27 9.34 -2.58
C MET A 33 13.13 8.02 -3.36
N PRO A 34 12.45 8.01 -4.51
CA PRO A 34 12.27 6.81 -5.31
C PRO A 34 13.61 6.18 -5.69
N GLN A 35 13.62 4.87 -5.81
CA GLN A 35 14.80 4.10 -6.18
C GLN A 35 14.67 3.58 -7.60
N LEU A 36 15.78 3.24 -8.24
CA LEU A 36 15.79 2.67 -9.60
C LEU A 36 14.84 1.48 -9.79
N ARG A 37 14.61 0.68 -8.73
CA ARG A 37 13.69 -0.46 -8.79
C ARG A 37 12.21 -0.08 -8.93
N GLU A 38 11.84 1.18 -8.66
CA GLU A 38 10.49 1.72 -8.80
C GLU A 38 10.28 2.37 -10.17
N ALA A 39 11.38 2.57 -10.92
CA ALA A 39 11.32 3.08 -12.29
C ALA A 39 10.82 2.02 -13.27
N ASP A 40 10.09 2.48 -14.27
CA ASP A 40 9.80 1.73 -15.49
C ASP A 40 10.95 1.87 -16.52
N GLU A 41 10.76 1.32 -17.71
CA GLU A 41 11.75 1.37 -18.79
C GLU A 41 12.01 2.79 -19.35
N ASN A 42 11.10 3.72 -19.12
CA ASN A 42 11.21 5.13 -19.55
C ASN A 42 11.80 6.04 -18.48
N GLY A 43 12.10 5.51 -17.28
CA GLY A 43 12.64 6.28 -16.16
C GLY A 43 11.58 7.01 -15.34
N TYR A 44 10.30 6.69 -15.53
CA TYR A 44 9.22 7.18 -14.70
C TYR A 44 8.89 6.20 -13.56
N ILE A 45 8.25 6.69 -12.51
CA ILE A 45 7.71 5.84 -11.46
C ILE A 45 6.55 5.04 -12.06
N GLY A 46 6.77 3.74 -12.23
CA GLY A 46 5.75 2.84 -12.79
C GLY A 46 4.68 2.45 -11.77
N ILE A 47 3.61 1.79 -12.24
CA ILE A 47 2.49 1.28 -11.41
C ILE A 47 3.01 0.52 -10.18
N ARG A 48 4.02 -0.35 -10.36
CA ARG A 48 4.64 -1.11 -9.29
C ARG A 48 5.27 -0.20 -8.23
N GLY A 49 5.94 0.88 -8.64
CA GLY A 49 6.55 1.85 -7.75
C GLY A 49 5.49 2.55 -6.89
N TYR A 50 4.43 3.06 -7.50
CA TYR A 50 3.33 3.70 -6.78
C TYR A 50 2.62 2.75 -5.81
N LEU A 51 2.38 1.51 -6.19
CA LEU A 51 1.78 0.52 -5.29
C LEU A 51 2.68 0.18 -4.11
N ASN A 52 4.00 0.17 -4.32
CA ASN A 52 4.97 0.03 -3.24
C ASN A 52 4.84 1.19 -2.25
N PHE A 53 4.79 2.43 -2.74
CA PHE A 53 4.59 3.62 -1.90
C PHE A 53 3.28 3.55 -1.11
N PHE A 54 2.20 3.10 -1.73
CA PHE A 54 0.90 2.94 -1.07
C PHE A 54 0.98 1.93 0.08
N GLN A 55 1.60 0.79 -0.17
CA GLN A 55 1.75 -0.25 0.85
C GLN A 55 2.69 0.20 1.98
N ASP A 56 3.80 0.86 1.64
CA ASP A 56 4.76 1.34 2.62
C ASP A 56 4.16 2.45 3.49
N ALA A 57 3.46 3.43 2.90
CA ALA A 57 2.79 4.49 3.62
C ALA A 57 1.71 3.93 4.56
N ALA A 58 0.89 2.98 4.08
CA ALA A 58 -0.13 2.34 4.88
C ALA A 58 0.47 1.54 6.05
N THR A 59 1.52 0.79 5.79
CA THR A 59 2.23 0.01 6.81
C THR A 59 2.85 0.92 7.85
N ARG A 60 3.51 2.00 7.41
CA ARG A 60 4.13 2.98 8.31
C ARG A 60 3.10 3.69 9.18
N HIS A 61 2.00 4.12 8.60
CA HIS A 61 0.92 4.78 9.34
C HIS A 61 0.38 3.88 10.46
N MET A 62 0.13 2.59 10.20
CA MET A 62 -0.30 1.65 11.24
C MET A 62 0.78 1.39 12.28
N HIS A 63 2.05 1.36 11.89
CA HIS A 63 3.19 1.27 12.80
C HIS A 63 3.24 2.46 13.75
N ASP A 64 3.08 3.68 13.24
CA ASP A 64 3.14 4.92 14.03
C ASP A 64 2.00 5.01 15.05
N PHE A 65 0.86 4.37 14.78
CA PHE A 65 -0.19 4.14 15.79
C PHE A 65 0.14 3.05 16.82
N GLY A 66 1.25 2.31 16.67
CA GLY A 66 1.54 1.11 17.45
C GLY A 66 0.56 -0.05 17.19
N LYS A 67 -0.08 -0.03 16.02
CA LYS A 67 -1.10 -1.02 15.59
C LYS A 67 -0.73 -1.67 14.25
N GLY A 68 0.55 -1.69 13.91
CA GLY A 68 1.07 -2.33 12.71
C GLY A 68 1.22 -3.84 12.82
N ASN A 69 1.49 -4.49 11.69
CA ASN A 69 1.78 -5.94 11.62
C ASN A 69 3.12 -6.35 12.27
N ASP A 70 3.89 -5.41 12.74
CA ASP A 70 5.06 -5.63 13.59
C ASP A 70 4.70 -5.85 15.08
N THR A 71 3.51 -5.42 15.49
CA THR A 71 3.08 -5.38 16.90
C THR A 71 1.85 -6.27 17.15
N ILE A 72 0.77 -6.09 16.37
CA ILE A 72 -0.53 -6.70 16.68
C ILE A 72 -0.58 -8.24 16.54
N PRO A 73 0.20 -8.90 15.67
CA PRO A 73 0.21 -10.37 15.62
C PRO A 73 0.66 -11.01 16.93
N GLU A 74 1.67 -10.44 17.56
CA GLU A 74 2.19 -10.95 18.84
C GLU A 74 1.25 -10.63 20.00
N GLN A 75 0.68 -9.41 20.02
CA GLN A 75 -0.18 -8.95 21.13
C GLN A 75 -1.58 -9.55 21.12
N TYR A 76 -2.19 -9.71 19.93
CA TYR A 76 -3.60 -10.03 19.77
C TYR A 76 -3.85 -11.29 18.94
N GLY A 77 -2.84 -11.85 18.26
CA GLY A 77 -3.03 -12.96 17.31
C GLY A 77 -3.78 -12.52 16.03
N ILE A 78 -3.78 -11.23 15.74
CA ILE A 78 -4.53 -10.60 14.63
C ILE A 78 -3.53 -9.93 13.68
N CYS A 79 -3.83 -9.90 12.39
CA CYS A 79 -3.02 -9.20 11.40
C CYS A 79 -3.87 -8.36 10.43
N TRP A 80 -3.27 -7.28 9.92
CA TRP A 80 -3.80 -6.55 8.79
C TRP A 80 -3.54 -7.30 7.49
N MET A 81 -4.58 -7.38 6.66
CA MET A 81 -4.48 -7.88 5.29
C MET A 81 -5.00 -6.81 4.32
N TYR A 82 -4.20 -6.48 3.33
CA TYR A 82 -4.63 -5.58 2.25
C TYR A 82 -5.48 -6.38 1.25
N THR A 83 -6.64 -5.87 0.91
CA THR A 83 -7.63 -6.59 0.09
C THR A 83 -7.83 -5.95 -1.27
N LYS A 84 -7.75 -4.63 -1.37
CA LYS A 84 -7.95 -3.92 -2.64
C LYS A 84 -7.11 -2.66 -2.70
N TYR A 85 -6.73 -2.32 -3.92
CA TYR A 85 -6.10 -1.06 -4.27
C TYR A 85 -6.89 -0.40 -5.39
N ARG A 86 -7.07 0.90 -5.30
CA ARG A 86 -7.49 1.74 -6.41
C ARG A 86 -6.52 2.91 -6.50
N MET A 87 -5.96 3.10 -7.65
CA MET A 87 -4.98 4.13 -7.90
C MET A 87 -5.38 4.91 -9.16
N HIS A 88 -5.16 6.20 -9.14
CA HIS A 88 -5.27 7.09 -10.27
C HIS A 88 -3.93 7.79 -10.43
N LEU A 89 -3.25 7.52 -11.53
CA LEU A 89 -2.04 8.23 -11.92
C LEU A 89 -2.46 9.54 -12.59
N VAL A 90 -1.86 10.65 -12.17
CA VAL A 90 -2.25 11.98 -12.61
C VAL A 90 -1.20 12.56 -13.56
N GLU A 91 0.08 12.40 -13.23
CA GLU A 91 1.19 12.95 -14.02
C GLU A 91 2.35 11.97 -13.97
N GLU A 92 3.02 11.76 -15.10
CA GLU A 92 4.27 11.02 -15.18
C GLU A 92 5.34 11.71 -14.32
N THR A 93 6.00 10.96 -13.46
CA THR A 93 6.96 11.47 -12.50
C THR A 93 8.27 10.71 -12.61
N GLY A 94 9.36 11.41 -12.90
CA GLY A 94 10.69 10.81 -12.95
C GLY A 94 11.10 10.25 -11.58
N PHE A 95 11.72 9.07 -11.57
CA PHE A 95 12.12 8.41 -10.32
C PHE A 95 13.25 9.13 -9.57
N GLU A 96 13.98 10.03 -10.23
CA GLU A 96 15.05 10.84 -9.65
C GLU A 96 14.55 12.04 -8.82
N HIS A 97 13.25 12.25 -8.75
CA HIS A 97 12.65 13.33 -7.98
C HIS A 97 12.03 12.83 -6.68
N PRO A 98 12.24 13.54 -5.56
CA PRO A 98 11.59 13.19 -4.31
C PRO A 98 10.07 13.35 -4.43
N VAL A 99 9.34 12.48 -3.76
CA VAL A 99 7.89 12.54 -3.63
C VAL A 99 7.49 12.73 -2.18
N THR A 100 6.43 13.48 -1.96
CA THR A 100 5.78 13.60 -0.65
C THR A 100 4.50 12.78 -0.67
N ILE A 101 4.33 11.91 0.31
CA ILE A 101 3.20 10.98 0.44
C ILE A 101 2.36 11.39 1.65
N ASN A 102 1.13 11.81 1.42
CA ASN A 102 0.15 12.07 2.46
C ASN A 102 -0.80 10.89 2.58
N THR A 103 -1.07 10.44 3.80
CA THR A 103 -1.97 9.32 4.05
C THR A 103 -2.83 9.54 5.28
N TRP A 104 -4.09 9.09 5.23
CA TRP A 104 -5.04 9.15 6.34
C TRP A 104 -6.03 8.00 6.25
N ILE A 105 -6.65 7.67 7.38
CA ILE A 105 -7.71 6.68 7.45
C ILE A 105 -9.05 7.40 7.25
N GLU A 106 -9.82 6.99 6.27
CA GLU A 106 -11.14 7.55 5.99
C GLU A 106 -12.17 7.01 7.00
N LYS A 107 -13.01 7.91 7.53
CA LYS A 107 -14.12 7.51 8.40
C LYS A 107 -15.17 6.77 7.59
N MET A 108 -15.50 5.58 8.01
CA MET A 108 -16.44 4.70 7.33
C MET A 108 -17.68 4.41 8.16
N LYS A 109 -18.80 4.14 7.47
CA LYS A 109 -20.06 3.71 8.11
C LYS A 109 -20.00 2.26 8.62
N THR A 110 -19.07 1.46 8.10
CA THR A 110 -18.86 0.06 8.49
C THR A 110 -17.49 -0.09 9.13
N THR A 111 -17.36 -1.02 10.08
CA THR A 111 -16.11 -1.37 10.72
C THR A 111 -15.52 -2.69 10.23
N ALA A 112 -16.07 -3.29 9.16
CA ALA A 112 -15.59 -4.56 8.64
C ALA A 112 -14.28 -4.44 7.86
N VAL A 113 -14.04 -3.27 7.26
CA VAL A 113 -12.83 -2.93 6.51
C VAL A 113 -12.38 -1.52 6.89
N THR A 114 -11.13 -1.21 6.62
CA THR A 114 -10.54 0.12 6.79
C THR A 114 -10.12 0.63 5.42
N HIS A 115 -10.48 1.86 5.10
CA HIS A 115 -10.01 2.56 3.91
C HIS A 115 -8.92 3.54 4.29
N GLN A 116 -7.80 3.45 3.65
CA GLN A 116 -6.69 4.38 3.78
C GLN A 116 -6.50 5.12 2.47
N ALA A 117 -6.65 6.43 2.53
CA ALA A 117 -6.43 7.33 1.42
C ALA A 117 -4.96 7.72 1.34
N ILE A 118 -4.46 7.89 0.13
CA ILE A 118 -3.07 8.21 -0.15
C ILE A 118 -3.03 9.22 -1.30
N GLU A 119 -2.33 10.31 -1.08
CA GLU A 119 -2.00 11.31 -2.11
C GLU A 119 -0.48 11.40 -2.23
N ILE A 120 0.02 11.39 -3.46
CA ILE A 120 1.44 11.50 -3.75
C ILE A 120 1.65 12.74 -4.61
N THR A 121 2.55 13.59 -4.17
CA THR A 121 2.94 14.80 -4.89
C THR A 121 4.44 14.79 -5.21
N CYS A 122 4.79 15.38 -6.33
CA CYS A 122 6.16 15.62 -6.74
C CYS A 122 6.30 17.07 -7.16
N ASN A 123 7.28 17.80 -6.60
CA ASN A 123 7.49 19.21 -6.87
C ASN A 123 6.21 20.07 -6.71
N GLY A 124 5.37 19.75 -5.72
CA GLY A 124 4.12 20.44 -5.44
C GLY A 124 2.95 20.12 -6.39
N LYS A 125 3.12 19.21 -7.35
CA LYS A 125 2.06 18.74 -8.24
C LYS A 125 1.61 17.33 -7.84
N GLN A 126 0.33 17.04 -8.01
CA GLN A 126 -0.20 15.71 -7.76
C GLN A 126 0.30 14.71 -8.81
N ALA A 127 1.02 13.69 -8.35
CA ALA A 127 1.54 12.61 -9.20
C ALA A 127 0.58 11.42 -9.23
N ALA A 128 0.08 11.02 -8.07
CA ALA A 128 -0.88 9.93 -7.94
C ALA A 128 -1.81 10.15 -6.75
N THR A 129 -2.97 9.51 -6.81
CA THR A 129 -3.89 9.44 -5.69
C THR A 129 -4.52 8.06 -5.64
N GLY A 130 -4.92 7.60 -4.46
CA GLY A 130 -5.53 6.30 -4.37
C GLY A 130 -6.06 5.92 -3.00
N ARG A 131 -6.72 4.78 -2.99
CA ARG A 131 -7.29 4.18 -1.78
C ARG A 131 -6.85 2.74 -1.67
N LEU A 132 -6.45 2.37 -0.46
CA LEU A 132 -6.14 1.02 -0.06
C LEU A 132 -7.23 0.53 0.90
N GLU A 133 -7.80 -0.64 0.63
CA GLU A 133 -8.71 -1.33 1.54
C GLU A 133 -7.93 -2.40 2.31
N SER A 134 -8.10 -2.44 3.61
CA SER A 134 -7.56 -3.48 4.48
C SER A 134 -8.62 -4.03 5.42
N CYS A 135 -8.39 -5.22 5.94
CA CYS A 135 -9.18 -5.85 6.97
C CYS A 135 -8.30 -6.49 8.03
N LEU A 136 -8.86 -6.71 9.21
CA LEU A 136 -8.23 -7.45 10.29
C LEU A 136 -8.66 -8.90 10.26
N VAL A 137 -7.71 -9.82 10.38
CA VAL A 137 -7.93 -11.26 10.36
C VAL A 137 -7.35 -11.88 11.63
N ASP A 138 -8.17 -12.66 12.34
CA ASP A 138 -7.69 -13.55 13.39
C ASP A 138 -6.85 -14.67 12.76
N MET A 139 -5.57 -14.72 13.10
CA MET A 139 -4.60 -15.63 12.47
C MET A 139 -4.86 -17.10 12.80
N LYS A 140 -5.50 -17.40 13.93
CA LYS A 140 -5.82 -18.76 14.36
C LYS A 140 -7.15 -19.24 13.81
N ALA A 141 -8.17 -18.38 13.87
CA ALA A 141 -9.53 -18.71 13.47
C ALA A 141 -9.77 -18.49 11.95
N GLY A 142 -8.93 -17.70 11.29
CA GLY A 142 -9.04 -17.42 9.85
C GLY A 142 -10.26 -16.59 9.47
N HIS A 143 -10.83 -15.82 10.37
CA HIS A 143 -12.01 -15.00 10.11
C HIS A 143 -11.73 -13.51 10.31
N LEU A 144 -12.57 -12.68 9.68
CA LEU A 144 -12.50 -11.22 9.83
C LEU A 144 -12.86 -10.80 11.26
N THR A 145 -12.15 -9.79 11.76
CA THR A 145 -12.42 -9.18 13.05
C THR A 145 -12.51 -7.65 12.93
N LYS A 146 -12.83 -6.97 14.01
CA LYS A 146 -13.06 -5.52 14.03
C LYS A 146 -11.85 -4.77 14.61
N PRO A 147 -11.63 -3.50 14.25
CA PRO A 147 -10.58 -2.66 14.84
C PRO A 147 -10.65 -2.56 16.37
N SER A 148 -11.84 -2.62 16.96
CA SER A 148 -12.00 -2.65 18.43
C SER A 148 -11.34 -3.85 19.12
N CYS A 149 -11.02 -4.93 18.39
CA CYS A 149 -10.34 -6.09 18.95
C CYS A 149 -8.84 -5.86 19.19
N ILE A 150 -8.29 -4.79 18.66
CA ILE A 150 -6.89 -4.38 18.83
C ILE A 150 -6.76 -3.01 19.52
N ASP A 151 -7.81 -2.53 20.17
CA ASP A 151 -7.84 -1.20 20.79
C ASP A 151 -7.39 -0.09 19.81
N PHE A 152 -7.91 -0.15 18.57
CA PHE A 152 -7.58 0.84 17.56
C PHE A 152 -8.15 2.20 17.95
N PRO A 153 -7.39 3.31 17.87
CA PRO A 153 -7.85 4.62 18.31
C PRO A 153 -9.13 5.06 17.59
N GLU A 154 -10.16 5.45 18.32
CA GLU A 154 -11.44 5.88 17.74
C GLU A 154 -11.30 7.14 16.86
N ASN A 155 -10.36 8.02 17.20
CA ASN A 155 -10.07 9.25 16.48
C ASN A 155 -9.02 9.09 15.35
N ALA A 156 -8.55 7.88 15.07
CA ALA A 156 -7.59 7.64 14.00
C ALA A 156 -8.18 7.90 12.60
N ALA A 157 -9.50 7.77 12.44
CA ALA A 157 -10.18 8.00 11.18
C ALA A 157 -10.71 9.44 11.10
N VAL A 158 -10.48 10.09 9.97
CA VAL A 158 -10.86 11.49 9.71
C VAL A 158 -12.02 11.59 8.74
N ASP A 159 -12.77 12.70 8.81
CA ASP A 159 -13.93 12.92 7.93
C ASP A 159 -13.55 13.34 6.49
N ARG A 160 -12.25 13.48 6.21
CA ARG A 160 -11.74 13.74 4.86
C ARG A 160 -11.90 12.48 3.99
N GLN A 161 -12.67 12.59 2.91
CA GLN A 161 -12.88 11.50 1.94
C GLN A 161 -12.18 11.83 0.63
N LEU A 162 -11.41 10.87 0.13
CA LEU A 162 -10.80 10.99 -1.19
C LEU A 162 -11.86 10.80 -2.27
N GLN A 163 -11.90 11.72 -3.23
CA GLN A 163 -12.86 11.68 -4.34
C GLN A 163 -12.39 10.68 -5.39
N LEU A 164 -12.67 9.41 -5.15
CA LEU A 164 -12.40 8.30 -6.06
C LEU A 164 -13.65 7.43 -6.19
N GLU A 165 -13.78 6.80 -7.35
CA GLU A 165 -14.82 5.81 -7.57
C GLU A 165 -14.73 4.66 -6.55
N PRO A 166 -15.87 4.07 -6.19
CA PRO A 166 -15.88 2.94 -5.26
C PRO A 166 -15.15 1.72 -5.86
N PHE A 167 -14.66 0.84 -4.99
CA PHE A 167 -14.05 -0.42 -5.42
C PHE A 167 -15.02 -1.26 -6.24
N THR A 168 -14.57 -1.74 -7.39
CA THR A 168 -15.33 -2.63 -8.23
C THR A 168 -15.43 -4.01 -7.57
N ARG A 169 -16.61 -4.60 -7.59
CA ARG A 169 -16.81 -5.98 -7.14
C ARG A 169 -16.36 -6.93 -8.27
N LEU A 170 -15.33 -7.71 -7.99
CA LEU A 170 -14.90 -8.75 -8.91
C LEU A 170 -15.89 -9.93 -8.93
N PRO A 171 -16.08 -10.63 -10.06
CA PRO A 171 -16.86 -11.85 -10.12
C PRO A 171 -16.24 -12.91 -9.20
N LYS A 172 -17.10 -13.79 -8.64
CA LYS A 172 -16.66 -14.82 -7.69
C LYS A 172 -16.01 -16.03 -8.37
N ASN A 173 -16.30 -16.23 -9.63
CA ASN A 173 -15.81 -17.32 -10.46
C ASN A 173 -15.34 -16.80 -11.80
N ALA A 174 -14.51 -17.60 -12.45
CA ALA A 174 -13.93 -17.31 -13.76
C ALA A 174 -14.65 -18.07 -14.90
N ASP A 175 -15.91 -18.47 -14.68
CA ASP A 175 -16.68 -19.21 -15.69
C ASP A 175 -16.81 -18.38 -16.99
N GLY A 176 -16.45 -18.98 -18.12
CA GLY A 176 -16.48 -18.32 -19.42
C GLY A 176 -15.32 -17.36 -19.69
N THR A 177 -14.25 -17.41 -18.89
CA THR A 177 -13.00 -16.68 -19.15
C THR A 177 -11.91 -17.62 -19.63
N ASP A 178 -11.01 -17.12 -20.47
CA ASP A 178 -9.83 -17.85 -20.93
C ASP A 178 -8.66 -17.69 -19.94
N GLU A 179 -7.83 -18.72 -19.83
CA GLU A 179 -6.56 -18.63 -19.10
C GLU A 179 -5.56 -17.84 -19.97
N VAL A 180 -5.19 -16.64 -19.53
CA VAL A 180 -4.22 -15.78 -20.25
C VAL A 180 -2.79 -15.94 -19.75
N TYR A 181 -2.61 -16.38 -18.51
CA TYR A 181 -1.30 -16.52 -17.89
C TYR A 181 -1.29 -17.57 -16.78
N ARG A 182 -0.23 -18.37 -16.69
CA ARG A 182 -0.03 -19.36 -15.62
C ARG A 182 1.32 -19.16 -14.98
N TYR A 183 1.34 -19.09 -13.65
CA TYR A 183 2.55 -18.89 -12.87
C TYR A 183 2.68 -19.91 -11.74
N VAL A 184 3.91 -20.35 -11.46
CA VAL A 184 4.22 -21.20 -10.31
C VAL A 184 4.89 -20.33 -9.25
N ILE A 185 4.23 -20.16 -8.11
CA ILE A 185 4.73 -19.37 -6.98
C ILE A 185 6.11 -19.85 -6.56
N ARG A 186 7.06 -18.93 -6.42
CA ARG A 186 8.44 -19.17 -6.01
C ARG A 186 8.64 -18.74 -4.56
N TYR A 187 9.73 -19.22 -3.96
CA TYR A 187 10.11 -18.83 -2.59
C TYR A 187 10.23 -17.32 -2.42
N THR A 188 10.79 -16.61 -3.42
CA THR A 188 10.97 -15.16 -3.39
C THR A 188 9.68 -14.35 -3.59
N ASP A 189 8.56 -14.99 -3.91
CA ASP A 189 7.27 -14.34 -4.07
C ASP A 189 6.53 -14.19 -2.74
N THR A 190 6.99 -14.89 -1.69
CA THR A 190 6.29 -14.99 -0.42
C THR A 190 6.87 -14.05 0.63
N ASP A 191 5.99 -13.54 1.49
CA ASP A 191 6.32 -12.71 2.64
C ASP A 191 6.62 -13.53 3.91
N LYS A 192 6.80 -12.84 5.05
CA LYS A 192 7.00 -13.45 6.37
C LYS A 192 5.85 -14.37 6.82
N ASN A 193 4.65 -14.16 6.27
CA ASN A 193 3.46 -14.95 6.59
C ASN A 193 3.31 -16.16 5.66
N ARG A 194 4.26 -16.39 4.75
CA ARG A 194 4.26 -17.43 3.70
C ARG A 194 3.12 -17.28 2.69
N HIS A 195 2.60 -16.07 2.55
CA HIS A 195 1.65 -15.72 1.50
C HIS A 195 2.37 -14.98 0.37
N MET A 196 1.87 -15.13 -0.84
CA MET A 196 2.37 -14.34 -1.96
C MET A 196 2.11 -12.86 -1.68
N THR A 197 3.15 -12.02 -1.85
CA THR A 197 3.05 -10.59 -1.56
C THR A 197 2.06 -9.91 -2.51
N ASN A 198 1.36 -8.87 -2.04
CA ASN A 198 0.40 -8.14 -2.86
C ASN A 198 1.04 -7.55 -4.13
N LEU A 199 2.26 -7.03 -4.02
CA LEU A 199 3.00 -6.50 -5.18
C LEU A 199 3.29 -7.58 -6.23
N ARG A 200 3.45 -8.84 -5.81
CA ARG A 200 3.69 -9.93 -6.76
C ARG A 200 2.46 -10.21 -7.63
N TYR A 201 1.25 -10.11 -7.08
CA TYR A 201 0.02 -10.22 -7.88
C TYR A 201 -0.02 -9.16 -8.99
N VAL A 202 0.38 -7.92 -8.68
CA VAL A 202 0.42 -6.84 -9.68
C VAL A 202 1.46 -7.11 -10.75
N ASN A 203 2.66 -7.57 -10.36
CA ASN A 203 3.69 -7.96 -11.34
C ASN A 203 3.17 -9.06 -12.28
N LEU A 204 2.52 -10.11 -11.74
CA LEU A 204 1.95 -11.19 -12.55
C LEU A 204 0.84 -10.70 -13.48
N LEU A 205 0.02 -9.75 -13.03
CA LEU A 205 -0.99 -9.12 -13.88
C LEU A 205 -0.34 -8.35 -15.02
N MET A 206 0.72 -7.61 -14.74
CA MET A 206 1.47 -6.86 -15.76
C MET A 206 2.20 -7.81 -16.72
N ASP A 207 2.82 -8.89 -16.20
CA ASP A 207 3.52 -9.91 -17.00
C ASP A 207 2.55 -10.72 -17.90
N ALA A 208 1.24 -10.72 -17.62
CA ALA A 208 0.24 -11.45 -18.40
C ALA A 208 -0.07 -10.79 -19.77
N PHE A 209 0.36 -9.57 -19.97
CA PHE A 209 0.15 -8.81 -21.20
C PHE A 209 1.50 -8.29 -21.71
N ASP A 210 1.61 -8.07 -23.01
CA ASP A 210 2.80 -7.46 -23.59
C ASP A 210 2.87 -5.92 -23.34
N GLY A 211 4.05 -5.33 -23.56
CA GLY A 211 4.25 -3.90 -23.34
C GLY A 211 3.29 -3.02 -24.14
N ALA A 212 2.97 -3.40 -25.38
CA ALA A 212 2.07 -2.67 -26.25
C ALA A 212 0.64 -2.56 -25.69
N PHE A 213 0.23 -3.50 -24.83
CA PHE A 213 -1.06 -3.42 -24.14
C PHE A 213 -1.15 -2.21 -23.22
N TYR A 214 -0.02 -1.74 -22.70
CA TYR A 214 0.04 -0.65 -21.73
C TYR A 214 0.28 0.72 -22.37
N GLU A 215 0.88 0.80 -23.56
CA GLU A 215 1.28 2.06 -24.21
C GLU A 215 0.14 3.07 -24.35
N ASP A 216 -1.10 2.62 -24.57
CA ASP A 216 -2.28 3.47 -24.75
C ASP A 216 -3.20 3.54 -23.51
N ARG A 217 -2.81 2.98 -22.36
CA ARG A 217 -3.73 2.72 -21.23
C ARG A 217 -3.23 3.16 -19.85
N ILE A 218 -2.02 3.66 -19.77
CA ILE A 218 -1.40 4.16 -18.55
C ILE A 218 -1.04 5.63 -18.70
#